data_bc448d89d459c1a5264597be0365b7d2
#
_entry.id   bc448d89d459c1a5264597be0365b7d2
#
_cell.length_a   1.000
_cell.length_b   1.000
_cell.length_c   1.000
_cell.angle_alpha   90.00
_cell.angle_beta   90.00
_cell.angle_gamma   90.00
#
_symmetry.space_group_name_H-M   'P 1'
#
loop_
_entity.id
_entity.type
_entity.pdbx_description
1 polymer ?
#
loop_
_entity_poly.entity_id
_entity_poly.type
_entity_poly.pdbx_seq_one_letter_code
_entity_poly.pdbx_strand_id
1 'polypeptide(L)'
;MQGYCLDFWRSGNWLGLVPAALLVLITAASAGRAVIVEDWTANRVGQRGIPSGWTGEGFGRRADYDFTIEQAGEVRMLHLQSQNEHSTIVKDITGKVVLKETPILEWSWKASVLPKGGDVRRKETTDIAAQLYIVWPRFPALLRSRIIGYVWDATTPVSTVVRSQKTGTVTFIVLRSGSKDLGKWLTERRNVVEDYRDLFGEFPENPTAITISIDSNDTQSAAESFIGPIIFREK
;
A
#
# COMPACT_ATOMS: atom_id res chain seq x y z
N MET A 1 95.83 -30.56 -19.16
CA MET A 1 96.19 -29.61 -18.10
C MET A 1 94.92 -29.18 -17.44
N GLN A 2 94.67 -29.77 -16.32
CA GLN A 2 94.62 -29.12 -15.01
C GLN A 2 93.59 -27.93 -14.98
N GLY A 3 92.64 -27.79 -14.08
CA GLY A 3 92.49 -28.49 -12.82
C GLY A 3 91.21 -27.91 -12.12
N TYR A 4 90.70 -28.65 -11.21
CA TYR A 4 90.10 -28.35 -9.90
C TYR A 4 89.38 -27.00 -9.70
N CYS A 5 88.31 -26.79 -9.03
CA CYS A 5 87.78 -27.33 -7.75
C CYS A 5 86.50 -26.67 -7.34
N LEU A 6 85.69 -27.39 -6.57
CA LEU A 6 84.93 -27.08 -5.33
C LEU A 6 83.61 -26.39 -5.43
N ASP A 7 82.66 -27.19 -4.96
CA ASP A 7 81.52 -27.03 -4.06
C ASP A 7 81.18 -25.64 -3.59
N PHE A 8 79.90 -25.29 -3.62
CA PHE A 8 79.22 -24.72 -2.48
C PHE A 8 77.72 -25.04 -2.48
N TRP A 9 77.32 -25.86 -1.53
CA TRP A 9 75.93 -26.05 -1.10
C TRP A 9 75.36 -24.75 -0.59
N ARG A 10 74.16 -24.33 -1.04
CA ARG A 10 73.34 -23.42 -0.29
C ARG A 10 71.89 -23.87 -0.38
N SER A 11 71.40 -24.33 0.74
CA SER A 11 70.03 -24.61 1.07
C SER A 11 69.18 -23.34 0.94
N GLY A 12 68.25 -23.30 -0.02
CA GLY A 12 67.22 -22.25 -0.11
C GLY A 12 65.90 -22.78 0.35
N ASN A 13 65.44 -22.31 1.52
CA ASN A 13 64.08 -22.56 2.05
C ASN A 13 63.04 -22.03 1.10
N TRP A 14 62.24 -22.94 0.54
CA TRP A 14 61.01 -22.59 -0.10
C TRP A 14 59.93 -22.45 0.96
N LEU A 15 59.67 -21.22 1.44
CA LEU A 15 58.45 -20.86 2.14
C LEU A 15 57.30 -20.85 1.15
N GLY A 16 56.49 -21.89 1.22
CA GLY A 16 55.27 -21.97 0.41
C GLY A 16 54.26 -20.91 0.92
N LEU A 17 54.01 -19.91 0.06
CA LEU A 17 52.89 -19.01 0.22
C LEU A 17 51.60 -19.79 -0.04
N VAL A 18 50.87 -20.14 1.01
CA VAL A 18 49.48 -20.63 0.89
C VAL A 18 48.62 -19.42 0.64
N PRO A 19 47.87 -19.33 -0.51
CA PRO A 19 46.94 -18.25 -0.71
C PRO A 19 45.78 -18.44 0.28
N ALA A 20 45.60 -17.49 1.20
CA ALA A 20 44.40 -17.41 2.01
C ALA A 20 43.21 -17.12 1.07
N ALA A 21 42.42 -18.14 0.79
CA ALA A 21 41.17 -17.98 0.10
C ALA A 21 40.20 -17.21 1.01
N LEU A 22 39.97 -15.95 0.69
CA LEU A 22 38.98 -15.11 1.37
C LEU A 22 37.58 -15.64 0.98
N LEU A 23 36.98 -16.42 1.88
CA LEU A 23 35.61 -16.90 1.72
C LEU A 23 34.66 -15.70 1.95
N VAL A 24 34.26 -15.03 0.86
CA VAL A 24 33.21 -14.01 0.91
C VAL A 24 31.88 -14.74 1.11
N LEU A 25 31.43 -14.78 2.36
CA LEU A 25 30.07 -15.19 2.70
C LEU A 25 29.09 -14.13 2.16
N ILE A 26 28.57 -14.38 0.96
CA ILE A 26 27.42 -13.63 0.44
C ILE A 26 26.22 -14.10 1.27
N THR A 27 25.88 -13.34 2.31
CA THR A 27 24.59 -13.50 2.97
C THR A 27 23.51 -13.04 1.99
N ALA A 28 22.87 -13.99 1.32
CA ALA A 28 21.63 -13.71 0.61
C ALA A 28 20.64 -13.21 1.66
N ALA A 29 20.34 -11.91 1.66
CA ALA A 29 19.23 -11.38 2.42
C ALA A 29 17.99 -12.13 1.93
N SER A 30 17.38 -12.94 2.78
CA SER A 30 16.09 -13.58 2.48
C SER A 30 15.12 -12.45 2.19
N ALA A 31 14.66 -12.35 0.97
CA ALA A 31 13.57 -11.45 0.64
C ALA A 31 12.36 -11.92 1.43
N GLY A 32 11.96 -11.13 2.44
CA GLY A 32 10.87 -11.47 3.31
C GLY A 32 9.58 -11.75 2.52
N ARG A 33 8.69 -12.55 3.11
CA ARG A 33 7.43 -12.93 2.44
C ARG A 33 6.60 -11.68 2.13
N ALA A 34 6.21 -11.52 0.87
CA ALA A 34 5.38 -10.44 0.39
C ALA A 34 4.27 -10.97 -0.51
N VAL A 35 3.08 -10.41 -0.36
CA VAL A 35 1.90 -10.67 -1.21
C VAL A 35 1.55 -9.37 -1.92
N ILE A 36 1.83 -9.31 -3.21
CA ILE A 36 1.44 -8.17 -4.05
C ILE A 36 -0.06 -8.32 -4.32
N VAL A 37 -0.85 -7.40 -3.78
CA VAL A 37 -2.29 -7.32 -4.02
C VAL A 37 -2.55 -6.61 -5.34
N GLU A 38 -1.82 -5.52 -5.57
CA GLU A 38 -1.92 -4.73 -6.79
C GLU A 38 -0.60 -4.02 -7.08
N ASP A 39 -0.18 -4.03 -8.35
CA ASP A 39 0.96 -3.27 -8.88
C ASP A 39 0.63 -2.55 -10.19
N TRP A 40 -0.63 -2.64 -10.61
CA TRP A 40 -1.23 -2.05 -11.81
C TRP A 40 -0.66 -2.57 -13.14
N THR A 41 0.24 -3.58 -13.12
CA THR A 41 0.92 -4.07 -14.32
C THR A 41 0.00 -4.87 -15.25
N ALA A 42 -1.12 -5.40 -14.74
CA ALA A 42 -2.15 -6.06 -15.53
C ALA A 42 -2.94 -5.11 -16.45
N ASN A 43 -2.73 -3.79 -16.30
CA ASN A 43 -3.46 -2.76 -17.04
C ASN A 43 -2.53 -2.00 -17.97
N ARG A 44 -3.05 -1.50 -19.09
CA ARG A 44 -2.26 -0.67 -20.02
C ARG A 44 -2.16 0.76 -19.48
N VAL A 45 -1.00 1.38 -19.65
CA VAL A 45 -0.83 2.82 -19.41
C VAL A 45 -1.81 3.60 -20.28
N GLY A 46 -2.49 4.57 -19.70
CA GLY A 46 -3.57 5.33 -20.35
C GLY A 46 -4.92 4.60 -20.37
N GLN A 47 -5.04 3.39 -19.82
CA GLN A 47 -6.33 2.72 -19.66
C GLN A 47 -7.21 3.53 -18.73
N ARG A 48 -8.45 3.81 -19.14
CA ARG A 48 -9.46 4.54 -18.35
C ARG A 48 -10.53 3.61 -17.81
N GLY A 49 -11.20 4.05 -16.75
CA GLY A 49 -12.27 3.32 -16.10
C GLY A 49 -11.78 2.32 -15.07
N ILE A 50 -12.62 1.33 -14.75
CA ILE A 50 -12.32 0.33 -13.71
C ILE A 50 -11.15 -0.55 -14.16
N PRO A 51 -10.07 -0.67 -13.36
CA PRO A 51 -8.92 -1.49 -13.71
C PRO A 51 -9.26 -3.00 -13.75
N SER A 52 -8.48 -3.75 -14.51
CA SER A 52 -8.59 -5.22 -14.57
C SER A 52 -8.43 -5.85 -13.18
N GLY A 53 -9.32 -6.80 -12.85
CA GLY A 53 -9.34 -7.47 -11.55
C GLY A 53 -9.95 -6.66 -10.40
N TRP A 54 -10.56 -5.52 -10.70
CA TRP A 54 -11.39 -4.72 -9.81
C TRP A 54 -12.82 -4.71 -10.29
N THR A 55 -13.76 -4.44 -9.38
CA THR A 55 -15.18 -4.24 -9.68
C THR A 55 -15.63 -2.90 -9.12
N GLY A 56 -16.54 -2.24 -9.80
CA GLY A 56 -17.16 -1.01 -9.30
C GLY A 56 -18.15 -1.34 -8.19
N GLU A 57 -18.17 -0.54 -7.13
CA GLU A 57 -19.17 -0.60 -6.08
C GLU A 57 -19.93 0.72 -6.03
N GLY A 58 -21.25 0.64 -5.90
CA GLY A 58 -22.11 1.80 -5.70
C GLY A 58 -23.40 1.78 -6.51
N PHE A 59 -24.41 2.49 -6.03
CA PHE A 59 -25.71 2.69 -6.67
C PHE A 59 -25.63 3.64 -7.88
N GLY A 60 -24.45 3.93 -8.35
CA GLY A 60 -24.21 4.95 -9.33
C GLY A 60 -24.11 4.43 -10.74
N ARG A 61 -24.93 4.90 -11.58
CA ARG A 61 -25.10 4.88 -13.00
C ARG A 61 -23.87 5.19 -13.86
N ARG A 62 -22.64 5.10 -13.37
CA ARG A 62 -21.48 5.45 -14.18
C ARG A 62 -20.60 4.25 -14.45
N ALA A 63 -20.60 3.87 -15.72
CA ALA A 63 -19.57 3.02 -16.31
C ALA A 63 -18.22 3.78 -16.44
N ASP A 64 -18.24 5.09 -16.26
CA ASP A 64 -17.11 5.99 -16.54
C ASP A 64 -16.57 6.56 -15.22
N TYR A 65 -15.88 5.72 -14.47
CA TYR A 65 -15.02 6.22 -13.39
C TYR A 65 -13.89 7.05 -14.01
N ASP A 66 -13.64 8.24 -13.45
CA ASP A 66 -12.51 9.09 -13.85
C ASP A 66 -11.20 8.55 -13.29
N PHE A 67 -10.95 7.27 -13.57
CA PHE A 67 -9.74 6.57 -13.22
C PHE A 67 -8.88 6.35 -14.45
N THR A 68 -7.58 6.50 -14.30
CA THR A 68 -6.61 6.29 -15.39
C THR A 68 -5.39 5.57 -14.84
N ILE A 69 -4.87 4.59 -15.58
CA ILE A 69 -3.60 3.97 -15.25
C ILE A 69 -2.49 4.86 -15.79
N GLU A 70 -1.65 5.36 -14.89
CA GLU A 70 -0.48 6.16 -15.22
C GLU A 70 0.82 5.41 -14.90
N GLN A 71 1.94 5.95 -15.40
CA GLN A 71 3.26 5.39 -15.14
C GLN A 71 4.28 6.50 -14.92
N ALA A 72 5.13 6.34 -13.90
CA ALA A 72 6.29 7.18 -13.65
C ALA A 72 7.52 6.29 -13.48
N GLY A 73 8.46 6.36 -14.42
CA GLY A 73 9.56 5.41 -14.50
C GLY A 73 9.03 3.98 -14.73
N GLU A 74 9.38 3.05 -13.86
CA GLU A 74 8.93 1.65 -13.93
C GLU A 74 7.65 1.40 -13.10
N VAL A 75 7.21 2.36 -12.30
CA VAL A 75 6.07 2.18 -11.40
C VAL A 75 4.79 2.63 -12.07
N ARG A 76 3.79 1.75 -12.11
CA ARG A 76 2.41 2.08 -12.50
C ARG A 76 1.59 2.45 -11.28
N MET A 77 0.57 3.27 -11.51
CA MET A 77 -0.29 3.79 -10.47
C MET A 77 -1.71 4.01 -10.99
N LEU A 78 -2.67 3.98 -10.09
CA LEU A 78 -4.03 4.41 -10.37
C LEU A 78 -4.12 5.91 -10.08
N HIS A 79 -4.50 6.70 -11.07
CA HIS A 79 -4.90 8.09 -10.95
C HIS A 79 -6.41 8.16 -10.78
N LEU A 80 -6.87 8.81 -9.73
CA LEU A 80 -8.28 8.98 -9.37
C LEU A 80 -8.63 10.46 -9.40
N GLN A 81 -9.74 10.77 -10.06
CA GLN A 81 -10.32 12.12 -10.10
C GLN A 81 -11.78 12.05 -9.70
N SER A 82 -12.27 13.09 -9.02
CA SER A 82 -13.68 13.24 -8.66
C SER A 82 -14.07 14.70 -8.77
N GLN A 83 -15.22 14.95 -9.39
CA GLN A 83 -15.81 16.26 -9.51
C GLN A 83 -17.27 16.21 -9.08
N ASN A 84 -17.54 16.57 -7.81
CA ASN A 84 -18.87 16.47 -7.21
C ASN A 84 -19.47 15.07 -7.32
N GLU A 85 -18.65 14.04 -7.10
CA GLU A 85 -18.99 12.65 -7.31
C GLU A 85 -18.37 11.73 -6.27
N HIS A 86 -18.78 10.46 -6.33
CA HIS A 86 -18.24 9.37 -5.52
C HIS A 86 -17.93 8.18 -6.42
N SER A 87 -16.74 7.63 -6.28
CA SER A 87 -16.31 6.44 -7.01
C SER A 87 -15.58 5.48 -6.10
N THR A 88 -16.01 4.22 -6.11
CA THR A 88 -15.43 3.13 -5.30
C THR A 88 -15.19 1.89 -6.16
N ILE A 89 -14.04 1.29 -6.01
CA ILE A 89 -13.69 0.00 -6.61
C ILE A 89 -13.24 -0.99 -5.55
N VAL A 90 -13.56 -2.25 -5.78
CA VAL A 90 -13.30 -3.37 -4.86
C VAL A 90 -12.49 -4.46 -5.55
N LYS A 91 -11.49 -4.97 -4.87
CA LYS A 91 -10.72 -6.14 -5.27
C LYS A 91 -10.89 -7.26 -4.27
N ASP A 92 -11.32 -8.42 -4.74
CA ASP A 92 -11.38 -9.64 -3.94
C ASP A 92 -9.95 -10.16 -3.67
N ILE A 93 -9.63 -10.33 -2.39
CA ILE A 93 -8.38 -10.88 -1.89
C ILE A 93 -8.59 -12.13 -1.04
N THR A 94 -9.77 -12.75 -1.11
CA THR A 94 -10.10 -13.96 -0.37
C THR A 94 -9.07 -15.06 -0.61
N GLY A 95 -8.48 -15.56 0.46
CA GLY A 95 -7.47 -16.63 0.41
C GLY A 95 -6.07 -16.17 -0.08
N LYS A 96 -5.89 -14.92 -0.50
CA LYS A 96 -4.60 -14.41 -0.98
C LYS A 96 -3.73 -13.88 0.16
N VAL A 97 -4.34 -13.22 1.14
CA VAL A 97 -3.65 -12.60 2.28
C VAL A 97 -3.87 -13.45 3.53
N VAL A 98 -2.77 -13.82 4.19
CA VAL A 98 -2.78 -14.53 5.47
C VAL A 98 -2.13 -13.61 6.50
N LEU A 99 -2.94 -12.94 7.31
CA LEU A 99 -2.47 -11.92 8.26
C LEU A 99 -1.50 -12.45 9.33
N LYS A 100 -1.55 -13.75 9.65
CA LYS A 100 -0.56 -14.38 10.55
C LYS A 100 0.86 -14.37 9.98
N GLU A 101 0.99 -14.33 8.66
CA GLU A 101 2.25 -14.40 7.94
C GLU A 101 2.67 -13.03 7.40
N THR A 102 1.70 -12.27 6.89
CA THR A 102 1.93 -10.96 6.26
C THR A 102 1.01 -9.90 6.86
N PRO A 103 1.22 -9.48 8.13
CA PRO A 103 0.34 -8.54 8.81
C PRO A 103 0.54 -7.08 8.41
N ILE A 104 1.65 -6.77 7.72
CA ILE A 104 2.00 -5.39 7.37
C ILE A 104 1.46 -5.05 5.99
N LEU A 105 0.50 -4.15 5.94
CA LEU A 105 0.04 -3.52 4.71
C LEU A 105 0.93 -2.32 4.38
N GLU A 106 1.48 -2.32 3.19
CA GLU A 106 2.31 -1.24 2.64
C GLU A 106 1.72 -0.77 1.31
N TRP A 107 1.58 0.55 1.15
CA TRP A 107 1.17 1.16 -0.11
C TRP A 107 1.73 2.56 -0.23
N SER A 108 1.75 3.09 -1.44
CA SER A 108 2.09 4.50 -1.67
C SER A 108 0.88 5.25 -2.24
N TRP A 109 0.77 6.51 -1.88
CA TRP A 109 -0.24 7.40 -2.39
C TRP A 109 0.25 8.84 -2.52
N LYS A 110 -0.50 9.62 -3.29
CA LYS A 110 -0.31 11.05 -3.44
C LYS A 110 -1.69 11.70 -3.55
N ALA A 111 -1.98 12.71 -2.76
CA ALA A 111 -3.14 13.58 -2.97
C ALA A 111 -2.66 14.87 -3.66
N SER A 112 -3.35 15.29 -4.70
CA SER A 112 -3.09 16.55 -5.43
C SER A 112 -4.14 17.60 -5.13
N VAL A 113 -5.41 17.18 -4.98
CA VAL A 113 -6.54 18.05 -4.64
C VAL A 113 -7.33 17.43 -3.51
N LEU A 114 -7.55 18.17 -2.44
CA LEU A 114 -8.42 17.77 -1.33
C LEU A 114 -9.81 18.35 -1.49
N PRO A 115 -10.87 17.61 -1.11
CA PRO A 115 -12.22 18.15 -1.06
C PRO A 115 -12.30 19.34 -0.12
N LYS A 116 -12.94 20.41 -0.58
CA LYS A 116 -13.02 21.67 0.18
C LYS A 116 -13.82 21.47 1.48
N GLY A 117 -13.13 21.50 2.62
CA GLY A 117 -13.76 21.33 3.94
C GLY A 117 -14.15 19.88 4.25
N GLY A 118 -13.61 18.89 3.56
CA GLY A 118 -13.78 17.47 3.85
C GLY A 118 -13.40 17.16 5.30
N ASP A 119 -14.27 16.45 6.03
CA ASP A 119 -14.11 16.12 7.44
C ASP A 119 -14.82 14.79 7.75
N VAL A 120 -14.07 13.73 7.96
CA VAL A 120 -14.62 12.39 8.24
C VAL A 120 -15.41 12.28 9.55
N ARG A 121 -15.34 13.30 10.42
CA ARG A 121 -16.09 13.36 11.68
C ARG A 121 -17.54 13.78 11.48
N ARG A 122 -17.89 14.28 10.30
CA ARG A 122 -19.20 14.85 9.98
C ARG A 122 -19.82 14.16 8.80
N LYS A 123 -21.07 13.75 8.93
CA LYS A 123 -21.81 13.06 7.88
C LYS A 123 -21.94 13.89 6.59
N GLU A 124 -22.11 15.20 6.75
CA GLU A 124 -22.39 16.14 5.65
C GLU A 124 -21.17 16.55 4.85
N THR A 125 -19.97 16.23 5.34
CA THR A 125 -18.70 16.62 4.73
C THR A 125 -17.71 15.46 4.69
N THR A 126 -18.20 14.21 4.67
CA THR A 126 -17.35 12.99 4.64
C THR A 126 -16.79 12.76 3.24
N ASP A 127 -16.13 13.76 2.66
CA ASP A 127 -15.42 13.65 1.39
C ASP A 127 -13.92 13.50 1.61
N ILE A 128 -13.30 12.58 0.89
CA ILE A 128 -11.92 12.19 1.09
C ILE A 128 -11.23 11.95 -0.26
N ALA A 129 -10.05 12.53 -0.45
CA ALA A 129 -9.32 12.44 -1.71
C ALA A 129 -8.63 11.08 -1.92
N ALA A 130 -8.05 10.50 -0.88
CA ALA A 130 -7.33 9.23 -0.96
C ALA A 130 -7.78 8.30 0.17
N GLN A 131 -8.33 7.15 -0.22
CA GLN A 131 -8.93 6.19 0.70
C GLN A 131 -8.55 4.77 0.31
N LEU A 132 -8.06 4.00 1.27
CA LEU A 132 -7.81 2.58 1.15
C LEU A 132 -8.49 1.85 2.29
N TYR A 133 -9.32 0.86 1.96
CA TYR A 133 -10.08 0.11 2.96
C TYR A 133 -9.70 -1.35 2.96
N ILE A 134 -9.73 -1.94 4.16
CA ILE A 134 -9.64 -3.40 4.37
C ILE A 134 -10.97 -3.88 4.90
N VAL A 135 -11.51 -4.95 4.30
CA VAL A 135 -12.90 -5.39 4.53
C VAL A 135 -12.95 -6.80 5.10
N TRP A 136 -13.69 -6.94 6.20
CA TRP A 136 -14.10 -8.20 6.83
C TRP A 136 -15.63 -8.27 6.85
N PRO A 137 -16.26 -8.92 5.86
CA PRO A 137 -17.71 -9.04 5.83
C PRO A 137 -18.20 -9.96 6.94
N ARG A 138 -19.28 -9.56 7.61
CA ARG A 138 -19.97 -10.35 8.64
C ARG A 138 -21.49 -10.26 8.44
N PHE A 139 -22.17 -11.38 8.53
CA PHE A 139 -23.63 -11.38 8.35
C PHE A 139 -24.37 -10.84 9.56
N PRO A 140 -25.41 -9.98 9.40
CA PRO A 140 -25.81 -9.26 8.20
C PRO A 140 -24.77 -8.18 7.81
N ALA A 141 -24.35 -8.15 6.53
CA ALA A 141 -23.21 -7.37 6.08
C ALA A 141 -23.32 -5.86 6.39
N LEU A 142 -24.48 -5.27 6.19
CA LEU A 142 -24.73 -3.84 6.41
C LEU A 142 -24.62 -3.41 7.88
N LEU A 143 -24.72 -4.35 8.82
CA LEU A 143 -24.73 -4.05 10.25
C LEU A 143 -23.48 -4.54 10.98
N ARG A 144 -22.88 -5.61 10.52
CA ARG A 144 -21.85 -6.34 11.27
C ARG A 144 -20.48 -6.39 10.60
N SER A 145 -20.37 -6.06 9.31
CA SER A 145 -19.05 -5.98 8.65
C SER A 145 -18.13 -5.03 9.39
N ARG A 146 -16.84 -5.33 9.38
CA ARG A 146 -15.82 -4.48 9.93
C ARG A 146 -14.94 -4.00 8.78
N ILE A 147 -14.78 -2.69 8.68
CA ILE A 147 -14.03 -2.05 7.63
C ILE A 147 -13.12 -1.01 8.27
N ILE A 148 -11.82 -1.13 8.01
CA ILE A 148 -10.84 -0.14 8.40
C ILE A 148 -10.55 0.71 7.16
N GLY A 149 -10.79 2.02 7.26
CA GLY A 149 -10.45 2.99 6.21
C GLY A 149 -9.22 3.80 6.58
N TYR A 150 -8.14 3.64 5.85
CA TYR A 150 -6.98 4.53 5.94
C TYR A 150 -7.20 5.70 5.00
N VAL A 151 -7.12 6.93 5.53
CA VAL A 151 -7.57 8.10 4.79
C VAL A 151 -6.58 9.27 4.85
N TRP A 152 -6.58 10.06 3.77
CA TRP A 152 -6.02 11.40 3.73
C TRP A 152 -7.16 12.41 3.77
N ASP A 153 -7.41 13.00 4.92
CA ASP A 153 -8.51 13.92 5.17
C ASP A 153 -8.10 15.37 4.90
N ALA A 154 -9.06 16.24 4.62
CA ALA A 154 -8.76 17.65 4.36
C ALA A 154 -8.54 18.46 5.65
N THR A 155 -9.26 18.15 6.73
CA THR A 155 -9.29 18.97 7.95
C THR A 155 -9.13 18.19 9.26
N THR A 156 -9.48 16.91 9.28
CA THR A 156 -9.42 16.08 10.50
C THR A 156 -7.96 15.79 10.87
N PRO A 157 -7.53 16.01 12.12
CA PRO A 157 -6.15 15.78 12.54
C PRO A 157 -5.66 14.35 12.29
N VAL A 158 -4.38 14.22 11.97
CA VAL A 158 -3.69 12.92 11.86
C VAL A 158 -3.85 12.12 13.16
N SER A 159 -3.92 10.80 13.05
CA SER A 159 -4.15 9.83 14.13
C SER A 159 -5.57 9.89 14.74
N THR A 160 -6.48 10.69 14.20
CA THR A 160 -7.88 10.61 14.58
C THR A 160 -8.45 9.27 14.13
N VAL A 161 -9.14 8.60 15.07
CA VAL A 161 -9.93 7.40 14.81
C VAL A 161 -11.40 7.76 14.98
N VAL A 162 -12.21 7.52 13.95
CA VAL A 162 -13.63 7.87 13.99
C VAL A 162 -14.48 6.86 13.25
N ARG A 163 -15.60 6.45 13.86
CA ARG A 163 -16.59 5.61 13.20
C ARG A 163 -17.43 6.46 12.25
N SER A 164 -17.59 6.00 11.02
CA SER A 164 -18.37 6.69 10.00
C SER A 164 -19.83 6.91 10.48
N GLN A 165 -20.28 8.14 10.35
CA GLN A 165 -21.68 8.49 10.62
C GLN A 165 -22.61 8.14 9.46
N LYS A 166 -22.06 7.89 8.24
CA LYS A 166 -22.82 7.43 7.07
C LYS A 166 -23.02 5.91 7.07
N THR A 167 -21.97 5.17 7.38
CA THR A 167 -21.95 3.71 7.34
C THR A 167 -21.36 3.18 8.63
N GLY A 168 -22.19 2.75 9.55
CA GLY A 168 -21.77 2.31 10.90
C GLY A 168 -20.79 1.11 10.93
N THR A 169 -20.42 0.54 9.79
CA THR A 169 -19.46 -0.56 9.65
C THR A 169 -18.04 -0.10 9.36
N VAL A 170 -17.85 1.17 8.94
CA VAL A 170 -16.54 1.74 8.63
C VAL A 170 -15.98 2.49 9.84
N THR A 171 -14.71 2.23 10.16
CA THR A 171 -13.93 3.06 11.08
C THR A 171 -12.74 3.63 10.33
N PHE A 172 -12.63 4.95 10.31
CA PHE A 172 -11.53 5.68 9.68
C PHE A 172 -10.35 5.81 10.65
N ILE A 173 -9.14 5.68 10.09
CA ILE A 173 -7.87 6.08 10.71
C ILE A 173 -7.27 7.15 9.79
N VAL A 174 -7.17 8.38 10.28
CA VAL A 174 -6.60 9.49 9.52
C VAL A 174 -5.09 9.39 9.55
N LEU A 175 -4.48 9.03 8.44
CA LEU A 175 -3.03 8.92 8.32
C LEU A 175 -2.39 10.22 7.83
N ARG A 176 -3.09 10.97 6.99
CA ARG A 176 -2.66 12.28 6.48
C ARG A 176 -3.78 13.27 6.58
N SER A 177 -3.41 14.55 6.74
CA SER A 177 -4.37 15.63 6.88
C SER A 177 -3.86 16.94 6.30
N GLY A 178 -4.76 17.65 5.64
CA GLY A 178 -4.50 18.98 5.10
C GLY A 178 -3.49 18.99 3.96
N SER A 179 -3.05 20.22 3.62
CA SER A 179 -2.31 20.49 2.39
C SER A 179 -0.79 20.40 2.49
N LYS A 180 -0.22 20.16 3.68
CA LYS A 180 1.24 20.20 3.93
C LYS A 180 2.05 19.30 3.01
N ASP A 181 1.51 18.14 2.68
CA ASP A 181 2.19 17.11 1.89
C ASP A 181 1.54 16.87 0.52
N LEU A 182 0.66 17.78 0.07
CA LEU A 182 0.06 17.69 -1.27
C LEU A 182 1.12 17.61 -2.36
N GLY A 183 0.84 16.81 -3.37
CA GLY A 183 1.73 16.58 -4.50
C GLY A 183 2.93 15.67 -4.22
N LYS A 184 3.15 15.25 -2.96
CA LYS A 184 4.24 14.33 -2.59
C LYS A 184 3.75 12.89 -2.58
N TRP A 185 4.56 12.00 -3.10
CA TRP A 185 4.40 10.56 -2.88
C TRP A 185 4.78 10.20 -1.45
N LEU A 186 3.88 9.53 -0.75
CA LEU A 186 4.08 9.05 0.61
C LEU A 186 3.81 7.55 0.64
N THR A 187 4.67 6.83 1.35
CA THR A 187 4.48 5.40 1.61
C THR A 187 3.97 5.21 3.02
N GLU A 188 2.88 4.47 3.15
CA GLU A 188 2.32 4.08 4.42
C GLU A 188 2.64 2.63 4.72
N ARG A 189 2.79 2.35 6.00
CA ARG A 189 3.04 1.02 6.52
C ARG A 189 2.23 0.80 7.79
N ARG A 190 1.25 -0.11 7.75
CA ARG A 190 0.35 -0.37 8.87
C ARG A 190 0.35 -1.84 9.25
N ASN A 191 0.41 -2.12 10.55
CA ASN A 191 0.12 -3.46 11.05
C ASN A 191 -1.39 -3.62 11.17
N VAL A 192 -1.99 -4.24 10.17
CA VAL A 192 -3.45 -4.41 10.07
C VAL A 192 -4.02 -5.21 11.24
N VAL A 193 -3.25 -6.15 11.80
CA VAL A 193 -3.67 -6.94 12.97
C VAL A 193 -3.72 -6.08 14.22
N GLU A 194 -2.74 -5.21 14.43
CA GLU A 194 -2.71 -4.28 15.56
C GLU A 194 -3.85 -3.27 15.44
N ASP A 195 -3.99 -2.62 14.29
CA ASP A 195 -5.08 -1.67 14.04
C ASP A 195 -6.47 -2.31 14.29
N TYR A 196 -6.67 -3.53 13.79
CA TYR A 196 -7.93 -4.23 13.99
C TYR A 196 -8.21 -4.53 15.47
N ARG A 197 -7.19 -4.99 16.22
CA ARG A 197 -7.31 -5.27 17.65
C ARG A 197 -7.62 -4.01 18.45
N ASP A 198 -6.95 -2.92 18.14
CA ASP A 198 -7.15 -1.63 18.83
C ASP A 198 -8.56 -1.08 18.59
N LEU A 199 -9.11 -1.30 17.38
CA LEU A 199 -10.44 -0.82 17.03
C LEU A 199 -11.58 -1.72 17.52
N PHE A 200 -11.38 -3.04 17.52
CA PHE A 200 -12.49 -4.00 17.71
C PHE A 200 -12.29 -4.94 18.90
N GLY A 201 -11.16 -4.91 19.58
CA GLY A 201 -10.89 -5.69 20.80
C GLY A 201 -10.68 -7.20 20.57
N GLU A 202 -10.53 -7.64 19.32
CA GLU A 202 -10.32 -9.05 18.97
C GLU A 202 -9.30 -9.22 17.86
N PHE A 203 -8.79 -10.44 17.68
CA PHE A 203 -7.91 -10.75 16.54
C PHE A 203 -8.71 -10.88 15.24
N PRO A 204 -8.22 -10.31 14.11
CA PRO A 204 -8.88 -10.44 12.83
C PRO A 204 -8.75 -11.86 12.26
N GLU A 205 -9.77 -12.28 11.53
CA GLU A 205 -9.64 -13.27 10.47
C GLU A 205 -8.87 -12.66 9.28
N ASN A 206 -8.62 -13.46 8.23
CA ASN A 206 -8.07 -12.88 7.02
C ASN A 206 -9.09 -11.99 6.31
N PRO A 207 -8.69 -10.84 5.75
CA PRO A 207 -9.60 -9.96 5.03
C PRO A 207 -10.01 -10.59 3.70
N THR A 208 -11.20 -10.20 3.21
CA THR A 208 -11.71 -10.72 1.94
C THR A 208 -11.62 -9.73 0.81
N ALA A 209 -11.53 -8.43 1.11
CA ALA A 209 -11.43 -7.41 0.06
C ALA A 209 -10.58 -6.22 0.47
N ILE A 210 -10.03 -5.57 -0.54
CA ILE A 210 -9.51 -4.21 -0.49
C ILE A 210 -10.41 -3.32 -1.34
N THR A 211 -10.66 -2.12 -0.83
CA THR A 211 -11.45 -1.10 -1.53
C THR A 211 -10.63 0.17 -1.67
N ILE A 212 -10.72 0.81 -2.82
CA ILE A 212 -10.18 2.15 -3.09
C ILE A 212 -11.35 3.06 -3.40
N SER A 213 -11.37 4.25 -2.82
CA SER A 213 -12.43 5.22 -3.06
C SER A 213 -11.86 6.63 -3.17
N ILE A 214 -12.63 7.49 -3.84
CA ILE A 214 -12.47 8.94 -3.90
C ILE A 214 -13.85 9.54 -3.89
N ASP A 215 -14.08 10.61 -3.12
CA ASP A 215 -15.33 11.34 -3.16
C ASP A 215 -15.17 12.84 -2.92
N SER A 216 -16.13 13.60 -3.45
CA SER A 216 -16.20 15.06 -3.37
C SER A 216 -17.63 15.59 -3.47
N ASN A 217 -18.62 14.70 -3.31
CA ASN A 217 -20.03 15.01 -3.58
C ASN A 217 -20.74 15.69 -2.40
N ASP A 218 -20.34 15.42 -1.16
CA ASP A 218 -20.93 16.07 0.01
C ASP A 218 -20.58 17.55 0.09
N THR A 219 -19.33 17.88 -0.26
CA THR A 219 -18.82 19.25 -0.25
C THR A 219 -18.98 19.97 -1.61
N GLN A 220 -19.56 19.27 -2.60
CA GLN A 220 -19.73 19.77 -3.97
C GLN A 220 -18.43 20.37 -4.56
N SER A 221 -17.35 19.65 -4.39
CA SER A 221 -16.00 20.12 -4.74
C SER A 221 -15.29 19.17 -5.70
N ALA A 222 -13.97 19.21 -5.71
CA ALA A 222 -13.12 18.31 -6.48
C ALA A 222 -12.15 17.59 -5.57
N ALA A 223 -11.74 16.40 -5.97
CA ALA A 223 -10.67 15.64 -5.35
C ALA A 223 -9.78 14.98 -6.42
N GLU A 224 -8.50 14.84 -6.14
CA GLU A 224 -7.56 14.14 -7.00
C GLU A 224 -6.49 13.43 -6.18
N SER A 225 -6.26 12.17 -6.51
CA SER A 225 -5.25 11.36 -5.84
C SER A 225 -4.67 10.28 -6.75
N PHE A 226 -3.61 9.65 -6.27
CA PHE A 226 -2.91 8.54 -6.94
C PHE A 226 -2.62 7.45 -5.93
N ILE A 227 -2.82 6.20 -6.34
CA ILE A 227 -2.50 5.02 -5.55
C ILE A 227 -1.47 4.18 -6.31
N GLY A 228 -0.32 3.96 -5.69
CA GLY A 228 0.74 3.08 -6.19
C GLY A 228 0.49 1.60 -5.83
N PRO A 229 1.53 0.77 -5.85
CA PRO A 229 1.43 -0.64 -5.47
C PRO A 229 0.91 -0.84 -4.04
N ILE A 230 0.15 -1.93 -3.85
CA ILE A 230 -0.43 -2.35 -2.57
C ILE A 230 0.10 -3.74 -2.24
N ILE A 231 0.79 -3.88 -1.12
CA ILE A 231 1.54 -5.08 -0.79
C ILE A 231 1.31 -5.43 0.68
N PHE A 232 1.06 -6.71 0.98
CA PHE A 232 1.17 -7.23 2.34
C PHE A 232 2.53 -7.87 2.56
N ARG A 233 3.16 -7.59 3.69
CA ARG A 233 4.50 -8.08 4.05
C ARG A 233 4.52 -8.74 5.41
N GLU A 234 5.50 -9.57 5.64
CA GLU A 234 5.89 -9.98 6.98
C GLU A 234 6.41 -8.78 7.82
N LYS A 235 6.53 -8.97 9.13
CA LYS A 235 7.02 -7.92 10.06
C LYS A 235 8.48 -7.54 9.80
#